data_e458189c367cab19ea05ab3803540a55
#
_entry.id   e458189c367cab19ea05ab3803540a55
#
_cell.length_a   1.000
_cell.length_b   1.000
_cell.length_c   1.000
_cell.angle_alpha   90.00
_cell.angle_beta   90.00
_cell.angle_gamma   90.00
#
_symmetry.space_group_name_H-M   'P 1'
#
loop_
_entity.id
_entity.type
_entity.pdbx_description
1 polymer ?
#
loop_
_entity_poly.entity_id
_entity_poly.type
_entity_poly.pdbx_seq_one_letter_code
_entity_poly.pdbx_strand_id
1 'polypeptide(L)'
;GLPQLSLDRLTFNTFRPELNPGGKGALKAARLWAHGKLSPWLFISGSYGLGKTHLLTAAVGYLLEAGVQVRYWTAHDLYLHLVEASKGDTYADKVSALKQVAALVLDDLGTERRTDFAADLFHSVLDSRYSERKATLISSNEPPARFPPRLRSRLSDDLVVTTVTMIGQDMRKEQKP
;
A
#
# COMPACT_ATOMS: atom_id res chain seq x y z
N GLY A 1 7.50 -5.00 -9.82
CA GLY A 1 7.88 -3.62 -9.54
C GLY A 1 7.11 -2.63 -10.40
N LEU A 2 7.11 -1.36 -10.02
CA LEU A 2 6.47 -0.30 -10.83
C LEU A 2 7.24 -0.08 -12.12
N PRO A 3 6.56 0.12 -13.28
CA PRO A 3 7.20 0.59 -14.49
C PRO A 3 7.79 1.99 -14.28
N GLN A 4 8.99 2.27 -14.82
CA GLN A 4 9.65 3.58 -14.71
C GLN A 4 8.75 4.72 -15.21
N LEU A 5 8.04 4.51 -16.32
CA LEU A 5 7.11 5.49 -16.89
C LEU A 5 6.00 5.91 -15.90
N SER A 6 5.63 5.03 -14.97
CA SER A 6 4.65 5.36 -13.93
C SER A 6 5.25 6.25 -12.85
N LEU A 7 6.51 6.05 -12.48
CA LEU A 7 7.21 6.89 -11.51
C LEU A 7 7.34 8.33 -12.00
N ASP A 8 7.66 8.52 -13.30
CA ASP A 8 7.83 9.85 -13.90
C ASP A 8 6.53 10.64 -14.01
N ARG A 9 5.40 9.94 -14.17
CA ARG A 9 4.08 10.56 -14.39
C ARG A 9 3.25 10.73 -13.11
N LEU A 10 3.33 9.78 -12.21
CA LEU A 10 2.49 9.72 -11.00
C LEU A 10 3.26 10.25 -9.80
N THR A 11 3.44 11.55 -9.75
CA THR A 11 4.12 12.26 -8.65
C THR A 11 3.11 12.93 -7.72
N PHE A 12 3.55 13.36 -6.54
CA PHE A 12 2.73 14.16 -5.64
C PHE A 12 2.29 15.49 -6.27
N ASN A 13 3.05 16.04 -7.23
CA ASN A 13 2.75 17.31 -7.87
C ASN A 13 1.73 17.17 -9.02
N THR A 14 1.65 15.98 -9.63
CA THR A 14 0.67 15.69 -10.69
C THR A 14 -0.66 15.15 -10.14
N PHE A 15 -0.74 14.84 -8.85
CA PHE A 15 -1.99 14.43 -8.22
C PHE A 15 -2.96 15.62 -8.10
N ARG A 16 -4.21 15.41 -8.49
CA ARG A 16 -5.28 16.43 -8.46
C ARG A 16 -6.24 16.18 -7.29
N PRO A 17 -5.95 16.75 -6.11
CA PRO A 17 -6.73 16.47 -4.90
C PRO A 17 -8.14 17.05 -4.92
N GLU A 18 -8.41 18.05 -5.79
CA GLU A 18 -9.70 18.72 -5.94
C GLU A 18 -10.77 17.83 -6.58
N LEU A 19 -10.36 16.81 -7.32
CA LEU A 19 -11.28 15.92 -8.04
C LEU A 19 -12.02 14.95 -7.11
N ASN A 20 -11.60 14.81 -5.85
CA ASN A 20 -12.20 13.88 -4.89
C ASN A 20 -12.35 14.49 -3.50
N PRO A 21 -13.54 14.38 -2.88
CA PRO A 21 -13.67 14.57 -1.44
C PRO A 21 -12.69 13.61 -0.70
N GLY A 22 -11.90 14.14 0.21
CA GLY A 22 -10.83 13.41 0.88
C GLY A 22 -9.49 13.38 0.13
N GLY A 23 -9.41 13.79 -1.13
CA GLY A 23 -8.17 13.82 -1.92
C GLY A 23 -7.07 14.68 -1.30
N LYS A 24 -7.43 15.86 -0.77
CA LYS A 24 -6.48 16.74 -0.04
C LYS A 24 -5.91 16.06 1.21
N GLY A 25 -6.77 15.38 1.99
CA GLY A 25 -6.35 14.62 3.16
C GLY A 25 -5.43 13.46 2.82
N ALA A 26 -5.77 12.70 1.79
CA ALA A 26 -4.97 11.58 1.31
C ALA A 26 -3.60 12.02 0.79
N LEU A 27 -3.54 13.09 -0.01
CA LEU A 27 -2.29 13.67 -0.49
C LEU A 27 -1.39 14.13 0.67
N LYS A 28 -1.98 14.86 1.64
CA LYS A 28 -1.25 15.32 2.84
C LYS A 28 -0.69 14.13 3.62
N ALA A 29 -1.52 13.11 3.87
CA ALA A 29 -1.11 11.91 4.62
C ALA A 29 0.01 11.14 3.88
N ALA A 30 -0.13 10.93 2.56
CA ALA A 30 0.87 10.23 1.77
C ALA A 30 2.22 10.98 1.74
N ARG A 31 2.21 12.31 1.62
CA ARG A 31 3.42 13.13 1.74
C ARG A 31 4.06 13.02 3.12
N LEU A 32 3.27 13.18 4.20
CA LEU A 32 3.78 13.08 5.57
C LEU A 32 4.36 11.69 5.85
N TRP A 33 3.70 10.63 5.37
CA TRP A 33 4.21 9.27 5.51
C TRP A 33 5.54 9.08 4.78
N ALA A 34 5.65 9.52 3.52
CA ALA A 34 6.87 9.43 2.74
C ALA A 34 8.04 10.22 3.38
N HIS A 35 7.74 11.32 4.09
CA HIS A 35 8.71 12.09 4.86
C HIS A 35 9.03 11.51 6.25
N GLY A 36 8.45 10.40 6.65
CA GLY A 36 8.62 9.83 8.00
C GLY A 36 8.00 10.68 9.12
N LYS A 37 7.02 11.52 8.79
CA LYS A 37 6.34 12.46 9.73
C LYS A 37 4.90 12.04 10.07
N LEU A 38 4.58 10.77 9.87
CA LEU A 38 3.28 10.17 10.17
C LEU A 38 3.50 8.85 10.92
N SER A 39 2.39 8.21 11.32
CA SER A 39 2.40 6.83 11.85
C SER A 39 3.16 5.89 10.90
N PRO A 40 3.82 4.83 11.42
CA PRO A 40 4.56 3.89 10.58
C PRO A 40 3.73 3.31 9.43
N TRP A 41 2.43 3.10 9.67
CA TRP A 41 1.51 2.62 8.65
C TRP A 41 0.56 3.72 8.17
N LEU A 42 0.36 3.76 6.86
CA LEU A 42 -0.71 4.54 6.23
C LEU A 42 -1.61 3.60 5.43
N PHE A 43 -2.90 3.61 5.74
CA PHE A 43 -3.93 2.86 5.02
C PHE A 43 -4.85 3.83 4.28
N ILE A 44 -4.90 3.73 2.94
CA ILE A 44 -5.76 4.56 2.09
C ILE A 44 -6.86 3.69 1.50
N SER A 45 -8.10 3.92 1.90
CA SER A 45 -9.28 3.22 1.36
C SER A 45 -10.12 4.11 0.47
N GLY A 46 -10.96 3.49 -0.36
CA GLY A 46 -11.92 4.18 -1.22
C GLY A 46 -12.20 3.42 -2.50
N SER A 47 -13.28 3.76 -3.20
CA SER A 47 -13.69 3.08 -4.43
C SER A 47 -12.64 3.16 -5.55
N TYR A 48 -12.92 2.49 -6.66
CA TYR A 48 -12.04 2.49 -7.84
C TYR A 48 -11.89 3.90 -8.44
N GLY A 49 -10.74 4.15 -9.09
CA GLY A 49 -10.51 5.37 -9.87
C GLY A 49 -10.27 6.65 -9.06
N LEU A 50 -10.14 6.59 -7.73
CA LEU A 50 -9.93 7.77 -6.88
C LEU A 50 -8.46 8.25 -6.80
N GLY A 51 -7.52 7.56 -7.45
CA GLY A 51 -6.10 7.93 -7.45
C GLY A 51 -5.28 7.35 -6.32
N LYS A 52 -5.74 6.29 -5.63
CA LYS A 52 -4.96 5.60 -4.59
C LYS A 52 -3.61 5.13 -5.10
N THR A 53 -3.59 4.36 -6.19
CA THR A 53 -2.35 3.91 -6.87
C THR A 53 -1.44 5.08 -7.25
N HIS A 54 -1.98 6.24 -7.65
CA HIS A 54 -1.20 7.43 -7.92
C HIS A 54 -0.43 7.88 -6.67
N LEU A 55 -1.11 8.00 -5.52
CA LEU A 55 -0.49 8.41 -4.27
C LEU A 55 0.58 7.40 -3.79
N LEU A 56 0.32 6.10 -3.95
CA LEU A 56 1.29 5.06 -3.63
C LEU A 56 2.53 5.16 -4.53
N THR A 57 2.34 5.31 -5.84
CA THR A 57 3.43 5.46 -6.81
C THR A 57 4.24 6.73 -6.52
N ALA A 58 3.57 7.85 -6.22
CA ALA A 58 4.24 9.10 -5.85
C ALA A 58 5.09 8.96 -4.59
N ALA A 59 4.60 8.23 -3.58
CA ALA A 59 5.37 7.95 -2.37
C ALA A 59 6.60 7.08 -2.66
N VAL A 60 6.46 6.06 -3.53
CA VAL A 60 7.59 5.24 -3.98
C VAL A 60 8.64 6.07 -4.70
N GLY A 61 8.23 6.91 -5.67
CA GLY A 61 9.15 7.80 -6.40
C GLY A 61 9.95 8.69 -5.43
N TYR A 62 9.25 9.35 -4.50
CA TYR A 62 9.89 10.18 -3.49
C TYR A 62 10.91 9.41 -2.62
N LEU A 63 10.54 8.20 -2.15
CA LEU A 63 11.44 7.37 -1.33
C LEU A 63 12.68 6.91 -2.11
N LEU A 64 12.53 6.55 -3.38
CA LEU A 64 13.65 6.17 -4.25
C LEU A 64 14.60 7.35 -4.47
N GLU A 65 14.09 8.55 -4.75
CA GLU A 65 14.89 9.78 -4.87
C GLU A 65 15.65 10.10 -3.57
N ALA A 66 15.04 9.80 -2.41
CA ALA A 66 15.66 9.95 -1.10
C ALA A 66 16.65 8.81 -0.75
N GLY A 67 16.90 7.84 -1.63
CA GLY A 67 17.80 6.72 -1.39
C GLY A 67 17.24 5.65 -0.43
N VAL A 68 15.94 5.68 -0.12
CA VAL A 68 15.31 4.71 0.77
C VAL A 68 15.01 3.41 0.03
N GLN A 69 15.36 2.28 0.63
CA GLN A 69 14.99 0.98 0.09
C GLN A 69 13.47 0.77 0.22
N VAL A 70 12.79 0.67 -0.92
CA VAL A 70 11.35 0.47 -1.00
C VAL A 70 11.00 -0.74 -1.87
N ARG A 71 9.99 -1.50 -1.46
CA ARG A 71 9.37 -2.55 -2.26
C ARG A 71 7.92 -2.20 -2.52
N TYR A 72 7.53 -2.19 -3.78
CA TYR A 72 6.14 -2.03 -4.21
C TYR A 72 5.61 -3.33 -4.80
N TRP A 73 4.41 -3.71 -4.37
CA TRP A 73 3.68 -4.85 -4.88
C TRP A 73 2.18 -4.52 -4.97
N THR A 74 1.50 -5.07 -5.98
CA THR A 74 0.07 -5.29 -5.80
C THR A 74 -0.12 -6.46 -4.84
N ALA A 75 -1.23 -6.49 -4.09
CA ALA A 75 -1.48 -7.60 -3.17
C ALA A 75 -1.55 -8.94 -3.91
N HIS A 76 -2.08 -8.95 -5.14
CA HIS A 76 -2.14 -10.13 -5.99
C HIS A 76 -0.74 -10.63 -6.41
N ASP A 77 0.12 -9.73 -6.89
CA ASP A 77 1.47 -10.13 -7.33
C ASP A 77 2.34 -10.59 -6.17
N LEU A 78 2.20 -9.94 -5.00
CA LEU A 78 2.89 -10.38 -3.79
C LEU A 78 2.46 -11.79 -3.39
N TYR A 79 1.15 -12.05 -3.44
CA TYR A 79 0.60 -13.37 -3.20
C TYR A 79 1.23 -14.43 -4.13
N LEU A 80 1.22 -14.19 -5.45
CA LEU A 80 1.82 -15.12 -6.41
C LEU A 80 3.31 -15.31 -6.16
N HIS A 81 4.03 -14.24 -5.88
CA HIS A 81 5.46 -14.28 -5.56
C HIS A 81 5.76 -15.14 -4.33
N LEU A 82 4.94 -15.05 -3.27
CA LEU A 82 5.10 -15.86 -2.05
C LEU A 82 4.74 -17.33 -2.28
N VAL A 83 3.67 -17.61 -3.04
CA VAL A 83 3.29 -18.98 -3.42
C VAL A 83 4.39 -19.64 -4.26
N GLU A 84 4.96 -18.94 -5.22
CA GLU A 84 6.05 -19.47 -6.03
C GLU A 84 7.32 -19.69 -5.19
N ALA A 85 7.64 -18.73 -4.33
CA ALA A 85 8.78 -18.85 -3.42
C ALA A 85 8.68 -20.07 -2.48
N SER A 86 7.47 -20.41 -2.03
CA SER A 86 7.25 -21.53 -1.11
C SER A 86 7.61 -22.92 -1.69
N LYS A 87 7.77 -23.00 -3.01
CA LYS A 87 8.14 -24.23 -3.71
C LYS A 87 9.66 -24.43 -3.83
N GLY A 88 10.47 -23.48 -3.37
CA GLY A 88 11.92 -23.51 -3.53
C GLY A 88 12.68 -23.10 -2.28
N ASP A 89 13.99 -23.31 -2.30
CA ASP A 89 14.90 -23.09 -1.15
C ASP A 89 15.06 -21.61 -0.76
N THR A 90 14.64 -20.68 -1.61
CA THR A 90 14.77 -19.23 -1.36
C THR A 90 13.58 -18.58 -0.63
N TYR A 91 12.64 -19.38 -0.17
CA TYR A 91 11.42 -18.90 0.49
C TYR A 91 11.71 -18.03 1.72
N ALA A 92 12.54 -18.55 2.64
CA ALA A 92 12.87 -17.82 3.88
C ALA A 92 13.50 -16.45 3.60
N ASP A 93 14.40 -16.38 2.60
CA ASP A 93 15.09 -15.15 2.22
C ASP A 93 14.13 -14.12 1.62
N LYS A 94 13.22 -14.56 0.74
CA LYS A 94 12.21 -13.66 0.13
C LYS A 94 11.24 -13.11 1.16
N VAL A 95 10.76 -13.94 2.08
CA VAL A 95 9.90 -13.50 3.20
C VAL A 95 10.66 -12.55 4.12
N SER A 96 11.91 -12.88 4.47
CA SER A 96 12.78 -12.03 5.29
C SER A 96 13.00 -10.66 4.63
N ALA A 97 13.28 -10.63 3.32
CA ALA A 97 13.46 -9.38 2.59
C ALA A 97 12.22 -8.46 2.64
N LEU A 98 11.00 -9.03 2.57
CA LEU A 98 9.75 -8.27 2.73
C LEU A 98 9.53 -7.77 4.15
N LYS A 99 9.91 -8.56 5.14
CA LYS A 99 9.86 -8.17 6.56
C LYS A 99 10.85 -7.06 6.88
N GLN A 100 12.03 -7.08 6.26
CA GLN A 100 13.17 -6.22 6.63
C GLN A 100 13.28 -4.94 5.80
N VAL A 101 12.71 -4.88 4.59
CA VAL A 101 12.81 -3.67 3.75
C VAL A 101 12.34 -2.42 4.51
N ALA A 102 13.03 -1.29 4.31
CA ALA A 102 12.75 -0.05 5.03
C ALA A 102 11.31 0.42 4.82
N ALA A 103 10.81 0.40 3.58
CA ALA A 103 9.42 0.73 3.27
C ALA A 103 8.77 -0.35 2.39
N LEU A 104 7.58 -0.81 2.75
CA LEU A 104 6.75 -1.71 1.96
C LEU A 104 5.50 -0.97 1.50
N VAL A 105 5.21 -1.04 0.21
CA VAL A 105 4.01 -0.44 -0.40
C VAL A 105 3.17 -1.55 -1.03
N LEU A 106 1.92 -1.67 -0.58
CA LEU A 106 0.97 -2.69 -1.02
C LEU A 106 -0.25 -2.04 -1.66
N ASP A 107 -0.44 -2.25 -2.94
CA ASP A 107 -1.57 -1.72 -3.69
C ASP A 107 -2.69 -2.74 -3.86
N ASP A 108 -3.93 -2.27 -3.83
CA ASP A 108 -5.16 -3.05 -4.05
C ASP A 108 -5.34 -4.25 -3.10
N LEU A 109 -5.07 -4.06 -1.80
CA LEU A 109 -5.31 -5.08 -0.78
C LEU A 109 -6.80 -5.48 -0.73
N GLY A 110 -7.07 -6.79 -0.71
CA GLY A 110 -8.42 -7.37 -0.65
C GLY A 110 -8.93 -7.85 -2.01
N THR A 111 -8.16 -7.74 -3.09
CA THR A 111 -8.51 -8.26 -4.43
C THR A 111 -7.98 -9.68 -4.67
N GLU A 112 -7.10 -10.17 -3.81
CA GLU A 112 -6.48 -11.48 -3.92
C GLU A 112 -7.47 -12.62 -3.65
N ARG A 113 -7.43 -13.69 -4.46
CA ARG A 113 -8.12 -14.95 -4.16
C ARG A 113 -7.35 -15.66 -3.04
N ARG A 114 -8.00 -15.81 -1.89
CA ARG A 114 -7.38 -16.38 -0.69
C ARG A 114 -7.34 -17.91 -0.78
N THR A 115 -6.15 -18.49 -0.79
CA THR A 115 -5.93 -19.82 -0.21
C THR A 115 -5.41 -19.63 1.22
N ASP A 116 -5.78 -20.49 2.15
CA ASP A 116 -5.44 -20.34 3.57
C ASP A 116 -3.92 -20.16 3.79
N PHE A 117 -3.11 -20.95 3.09
CA PHE A 117 -1.65 -20.89 3.17
C PHE A 117 -1.06 -19.51 2.80
N ALA A 118 -1.52 -18.91 1.73
CA ALA A 118 -0.96 -17.61 1.31
C ALA A 118 -1.54 -16.44 2.10
N ALA A 119 -2.75 -16.61 2.66
CA ALA A 119 -3.26 -15.68 3.66
C ALA A 119 -2.36 -15.67 4.91
N ASP A 120 -1.93 -16.83 5.38
CA ASP A 120 -1.02 -16.96 6.53
C ASP A 120 0.35 -16.32 6.27
N LEU A 121 0.91 -16.53 5.07
CA LEU A 121 2.17 -15.90 4.67
C LEU A 121 2.08 -14.38 4.61
N PHE A 122 1.05 -13.88 3.97
CA PHE A 122 0.78 -12.45 3.87
C PHE A 122 0.61 -11.85 5.27
N HIS A 123 -0.14 -12.52 6.14
CA HIS A 123 -0.29 -12.13 7.54
C HIS A 123 1.04 -12.16 8.28
N SER A 124 1.91 -13.14 8.07
CA SER A 124 3.23 -13.22 8.71
C SER A 124 4.11 -12.01 8.38
N VAL A 125 4.09 -11.54 7.13
CA VAL A 125 4.84 -10.34 6.72
C VAL A 125 4.27 -9.09 7.39
N LEU A 126 2.96 -8.90 7.31
CA LEU A 126 2.30 -7.74 7.90
C LEU A 126 2.44 -7.73 9.44
N ASP A 127 2.32 -8.87 10.09
CA ASP A 127 2.47 -8.99 11.53
C ASP A 127 3.86 -8.59 12.04
N SER A 128 4.91 -9.08 11.36
CA SER A 128 6.28 -8.71 11.67
C SER A 128 6.49 -7.21 11.52
N ARG A 129 6.04 -6.64 10.40
CA ARG A 129 6.18 -5.20 10.13
C ARG A 129 5.39 -4.33 11.10
N TYR A 130 4.20 -4.78 11.49
CA TYR A 130 3.39 -4.11 12.52
C TYR A 130 4.10 -4.10 13.87
N SER A 131 4.57 -5.25 14.33
CA SER A 131 5.25 -5.38 15.64
C SER A 131 6.55 -4.57 15.69
N GLU A 132 7.27 -4.49 14.58
CA GLU A 132 8.52 -3.75 14.44
C GLU A 132 8.31 -2.28 14.02
N ARG A 133 7.06 -1.84 13.88
CA ARG A 133 6.69 -0.48 13.45
C ARG A 133 7.39 -0.04 12.16
N LYS A 134 7.57 -0.96 11.20
CA LYS A 134 8.21 -0.67 9.91
C LYS A 134 7.27 0.04 8.95
N ALA A 135 7.79 1.05 8.24
CA ALA A 135 7.01 1.87 7.32
C ALA A 135 6.27 1.02 6.29
N THR A 136 4.94 1.08 6.31
CA THR A 136 4.06 0.30 5.41
C THR A 136 2.92 1.18 4.90
N LEU A 137 2.79 1.29 3.58
CA LEU A 137 1.72 2.02 2.91
C LEU A 137 0.83 1.04 2.18
N ILE A 138 -0.47 1.10 2.45
CA ILE A 138 -1.44 0.15 1.91
C ILE A 138 -2.58 0.91 1.24
N SER A 139 -3.01 0.48 0.06
CA SER A 139 -4.27 0.87 -0.53
C SER A 139 -5.28 -0.27 -0.57
N SER A 140 -6.57 0.07 -0.53
CA SER A 140 -7.66 -0.89 -0.71
C SER A 140 -8.91 -0.23 -1.28
N ASN A 141 -9.72 -1.03 -1.97
CA ASN A 141 -11.07 -0.63 -2.33
C ASN A 141 -12.08 -0.93 -1.20
N GLU A 142 -11.66 -1.71 -0.20
CA GLU A 142 -12.47 -2.09 0.96
C GLU A 142 -12.07 -1.28 2.19
N PRO A 143 -13.04 -0.93 3.05
CA PRO A 143 -12.74 -0.31 4.34
C PRO A 143 -12.13 -1.34 5.32
N PRO A 144 -11.42 -0.88 6.38
CA PRO A 144 -10.82 -1.77 7.39
C PRO A 144 -11.77 -2.83 7.96
N ALA A 145 -13.05 -2.50 8.12
CA ALA A 145 -14.08 -3.38 8.68
C ALA A 145 -14.32 -4.66 7.85
N ARG A 146 -13.96 -4.67 6.57
CA ARG A 146 -14.14 -5.82 5.66
C ARG A 146 -13.03 -6.86 5.75
N PHE A 147 -11.93 -6.53 6.41
CA PHE A 147 -10.80 -7.46 6.56
C PHE A 147 -11.01 -8.48 7.69
N PRO A 148 -10.30 -9.62 7.65
CA PRO A 148 -10.33 -10.61 8.73
C PRO A 148 -9.99 -9.97 10.10
N PRO A 149 -10.50 -10.54 11.20
CA PRO A 149 -10.38 -9.94 12.54
C PRO A 149 -8.96 -9.53 12.91
N ARG A 150 -7.97 -10.36 12.57
CA ARG A 150 -6.55 -10.11 12.86
C ARG A 150 -6.02 -8.84 12.17
N LEU A 151 -6.26 -8.70 10.87
CA LEU A 151 -5.81 -7.52 10.12
C LEU A 151 -6.65 -6.28 10.47
N ARG A 152 -7.95 -6.45 10.63
CA ARG A 152 -8.86 -5.37 11.07
C ARG A 152 -8.41 -4.77 12.39
N SER A 153 -8.07 -5.60 13.39
CA SER A 153 -7.59 -5.13 14.69
C SER A 153 -6.34 -4.24 14.54
N ARG A 154 -5.39 -4.64 13.69
CA ARG A 154 -4.18 -3.83 13.42
C ARG A 154 -4.48 -2.52 12.71
N LEU A 155 -5.33 -2.57 11.66
CA LEU A 155 -5.73 -1.37 10.92
C LEU A 155 -6.53 -0.37 11.77
N SER A 156 -7.03 -0.78 12.92
CA SER A 156 -7.76 0.06 13.88
C SER A 156 -6.87 0.58 15.02
N ASP A 157 -5.57 0.32 15.00
CA ASP A 157 -4.62 0.84 16.00
C ASP A 157 -4.08 2.21 15.57
N ASP A 158 -4.69 3.27 16.06
CA ASP A 158 -4.35 4.66 15.75
C ASP A 158 -2.92 5.07 16.18
N LEU A 159 -2.25 4.30 17.04
CA LEU A 159 -0.86 4.54 17.42
C LEU A 159 0.14 4.08 16.33
N VAL A 160 -0.27 3.15 15.49
CA VAL A 160 0.58 2.55 14.45
C VAL A 160 0.09 2.87 13.05
N VAL A 161 -1.22 3.03 12.86
CA VAL A 161 -1.86 3.17 11.55
C VAL A 161 -2.63 4.48 11.45
N THR A 162 -2.31 5.28 10.46
CA THR A 162 -3.19 6.37 10.01
C THR A 162 -4.09 5.85 8.91
N THR A 163 -5.41 5.96 9.07
CA THR A 163 -6.39 5.57 8.06
C THR A 163 -6.97 6.81 7.38
N VAL A 164 -6.98 6.80 6.05
CA VAL A 164 -7.61 7.85 5.24
C VAL A 164 -8.59 7.22 4.27
N THR A 165 -9.81 7.74 4.23
CA THR A 165 -10.84 7.29 3.29
C THR A 165 -11.04 8.35 2.19
N MET A 166 -10.89 7.93 0.94
CA MET A 166 -11.20 8.73 -0.24
C MET A 166 -12.62 8.41 -0.70
N ILE A 167 -13.41 9.45 -0.92
CA ILE A 167 -14.79 9.35 -1.39
C ILE A 167 -14.88 10.10 -2.71
N GLY A 168 -15.64 9.60 -3.68
CA GLY A 168 -15.84 10.30 -4.96
C GLY A 168 -16.25 9.36 -6.07
N GLN A 169 -16.28 9.89 -7.27
CA GLN A 169 -16.55 9.15 -8.50
C GLN A 169 -15.26 8.71 -9.18
N ASP A 170 -15.35 7.69 -10.03
CA ASP A 170 -14.21 7.20 -10.82
C ASP A 170 -13.73 8.27 -11.82
N MET A 171 -12.58 8.87 -11.55
CA MET A 171 -11.96 9.92 -12.39
C MET A 171 -11.60 9.45 -13.80
N ARG A 172 -11.50 8.13 -14.04
CA ARG A 172 -11.24 7.59 -15.39
C ARG A 172 -12.43 7.79 -16.34
N LYS A 173 -13.64 8.00 -15.79
CA LYS A 173 -14.86 8.23 -16.57
C LYS A 173 -14.98 9.69 -17.05
N GLU A 174 -14.33 10.62 -16.36
CA GLU A 174 -14.36 12.05 -16.75
C GLU A 174 -13.33 12.41 -17.84
N GLN A 175 -12.41 11.49 -18.17
CA GLN A 175 -11.37 11.71 -19.20
C GLN A 175 -11.74 11.13 -20.58
N LYS A 176 -12.99 10.73 -20.81
CA LYS A 176 -13.43 10.40 -22.17
C LYS A 176 -13.84 11.72 -22.86
N PRO A 177 -13.19 12.04 -24.02
CA PRO A 177 -13.57 13.18 -24.86
C PRO A 177 -14.99 13.02 -25.40
#